data_bfe72430fa852ba38f46d0862c885e1f
#
_entry.id   bfe72430fa852ba38f46d0862c885e1f
#
_cell.length_a   1.000
_cell.length_b   1.000
_cell.length_c   1.000
_cell.angle_alpha   90.00
_cell.angle_beta   90.00
_cell.angle_gamma   90.00
#
_symmetry.space_group_name_H-M   'P 1'
#
loop_
_entity.id
_entity.type
_entity.pdbx_description
1 polymer ?
#
loop_
_entity_poly.entity_id
_entity_poly.type
_entity_poly.pdbx_seq_one_letter_code
_entity_poly.pdbx_strand_id
1 'polypeptide(L)'
;CSVEGSTPAETIRESYPDAELVVFDVSSKCAEALKTGLVDSVTTDNVILLGLIAQDPESFELVDNPFTEEPYGIGLTKGDDEFRTFINDVLEEAYDDGTWAAAWEETAGQFAGTPEPPSVDRY
;
A
#
# COMPACT_ATOMS: atom_id res chain seq x y z
N CYS A 1 0.18 -1.75 -15.28
CA CYS A 1 -1.21 -1.72 -14.77
C CYS A 1 -1.28 -1.15 -13.35
N SER A 2 -2.35 -0.39 -13.05
CA SER A 2 -2.67 0.07 -11.69
C SER A 2 -4.18 0.12 -11.47
N VAL A 3 -4.58 0.46 -10.23
CA VAL A 3 -6.01 0.62 -9.89
C VAL A 3 -6.47 2.04 -10.26
N GLU A 4 -7.63 2.15 -10.91
CA GLU A 4 -8.21 3.43 -11.30
C GLU A 4 -8.45 4.33 -10.08
N GLY A 5 -8.04 5.59 -10.17
CA GLY A 5 -8.18 6.59 -9.10
C GLY A 5 -7.25 6.39 -7.91
N SER A 6 -6.27 5.50 -7.99
CA SER A 6 -5.25 5.33 -6.95
C SER A 6 -4.07 6.29 -7.15
N THR A 7 -3.36 6.61 -6.07
CA THR A 7 -2.13 7.43 -6.11
C THR A 7 -1.08 6.85 -7.06
N PRO A 8 -0.79 5.53 -7.05
CA PRO A 8 0.15 4.95 -8.02
C PRO A 8 -0.28 5.16 -9.48
N ALA A 9 -1.57 5.07 -9.80
CA ALA A 9 -2.05 5.33 -11.16
C ALA A 9 -1.84 6.79 -11.58
N GLU A 10 -2.12 7.75 -10.69
CA GLU A 10 -1.89 9.18 -10.96
C GLU A 10 -0.40 9.47 -11.10
N THR A 11 0.45 8.90 -10.25
CA THR A 11 1.92 9.06 -10.35
C THR A 11 2.44 8.60 -11.71
N ILE A 12 1.95 7.46 -12.24
CA ILE A 12 2.35 7.01 -13.58
C ILE A 12 1.89 8.01 -14.65
N ARG A 13 0.64 8.48 -14.59
CA ARG A 13 0.11 9.46 -15.57
C ARG A 13 0.93 10.75 -15.61
N GLU A 14 1.32 11.26 -14.43
CA GLU A 14 1.98 12.55 -14.31
C GLU A 14 3.49 12.47 -14.57
N SER A 15 4.15 11.44 -14.06
CA SER A 15 5.60 11.35 -14.03
C SER A 15 6.19 10.48 -15.15
N TYR A 16 5.39 9.58 -15.72
CA TYR A 16 5.83 8.63 -16.75
C TYR A 16 4.91 8.63 -17.98
N PRO A 17 4.77 9.77 -18.68
CA PRO A 17 3.80 9.94 -19.76
C PRO A 17 4.05 9.01 -20.97
N ASP A 18 5.24 8.45 -21.09
CA ASP A 18 5.58 7.49 -22.14
C ASP A 18 5.15 6.05 -21.80
N ALA A 19 4.71 5.78 -20.58
CA ALA A 19 4.19 4.48 -20.17
C ALA A 19 2.73 4.30 -20.60
N GLU A 20 2.42 3.17 -21.22
CA GLU A 20 1.04 2.82 -21.55
C GLU A 20 0.31 2.30 -20.30
N LEU A 21 -0.45 3.17 -19.63
CA LEU A 21 -1.15 2.84 -18.41
C LEU A 21 -2.50 2.15 -18.69
N VAL A 22 -2.61 0.90 -18.27
CA VAL A 22 -3.86 0.15 -18.19
C VAL A 22 -4.40 0.22 -16.77
N VAL A 23 -5.69 0.46 -16.57
CA VAL A 23 -6.30 0.55 -15.24
C VAL A 23 -7.49 -0.40 -15.10
N PHE A 24 -7.64 -0.95 -13.91
CA PHE A 24 -8.80 -1.74 -13.48
C PHE A 24 -9.31 -1.24 -12.11
N ASP A 25 -10.44 -1.76 -11.70
CA ASP A 25 -11.10 -1.43 -10.44
C ASP A 25 -10.47 -2.10 -9.20
N VAL A 26 -9.66 -3.18 -9.39
CA VAL A 26 -9.00 -3.93 -8.32
C VAL A 26 -7.64 -4.47 -8.77
N SER A 27 -6.69 -4.58 -7.83
CA SER A 27 -5.31 -5.04 -8.10
C SER A 27 -5.22 -6.47 -8.61
N SER A 28 -6.15 -7.35 -8.23
CA SER A 28 -6.17 -8.74 -8.71
C SER A 28 -6.41 -8.85 -10.22
N LYS A 29 -7.15 -7.90 -10.82
CA LYS A 29 -7.31 -7.84 -12.29
C LYS A 29 -6.03 -7.40 -12.99
N CYS A 30 -5.25 -6.52 -12.36
CA CYS A 30 -3.91 -6.17 -12.85
C CYS A 30 -2.96 -7.38 -12.81
N ALA A 31 -3.00 -8.16 -11.73
CA ALA A 31 -2.21 -9.39 -11.63
C ALA A 31 -2.59 -10.41 -12.74
N GLU A 32 -3.87 -10.58 -13.02
CA GLU A 32 -4.32 -11.46 -14.11
C GLU A 32 -3.91 -10.91 -15.49
N ALA A 33 -3.97 -9.60 -15.69
CA ALA A 33 -3.50 -8.96 -16.91
C ALA A 33 -1.99 -9.17 -17.14
N LEU A 34 -1.19 -9.14 -16.08
CA LEU A 34 0.24 -9.46 -16.13
C LEU A 34 0.47 -10.93 -16.49
N LYS A 35 -0.23 -11.86 -15.85
CA LYS A 35 -0.13 -13.32 -16.15
C LYS A 35 -0.48 -13.66 -17.60
N THR A 36 -1.45 -12.95 -18.16
CA THR A 36 -1.89 -13.18 -19.55
C THR A 36 -1.07 -12.40 -20.59
N GLY A 37 -0.09 -11.60 -20.15
CA GLY A 37 0.76 -10.80 -21.03
C GLY A 37 0.05 -9.59 -21.66
N LEU A 38 -1.06 -9.15 -21.07
CA LEU A 38 -1.75 -7.93 -21.49
C LEU A 38 -0.98 -6.68 -21.04
N VAL A 39 -0.24 -6.77 -19.93
CA VAL A 39 0.64 -5.72 -19.41
C VAL A 39 1.99 -6.32 -19.02
N ASP A 40 3.03 -5.50 -18.97
CA ASP A 40 4.40 -5.92 -18.66
C ASP A 40 4.73 -5.81 -17.16
N SER A 41 3.96 -4.99 -16.43
CA SER A 41 4.16 -4.78 -15.00
C SER A 41 2.89 -4.31 -14.30
N VAL A 42 2.88 -4.46 -12.97
CA VAL A 42 1.82 -3.94 -12.07
C VAL A 42 2.45 -3.02 -11.05
N THR A 43 1.85 -1.87 -10.80
CA THR A 43 2.26 -0.94 -9.76
C THR A 43 1.12 -0.65 -8.79
N THR A 44 1.41 -0.80 -7.52
CA THR A 44 0.60 -0.43 -6.36
C THR A 44 1.49 -0.48 -5.12
N ASP A 45 0.92 -0.35 -3.92
CA ASP A 45 1.67 -0.42 -2.67
C ASP A 45 2.40 -1.76 -2.53
N ASN A 46 3.61 -1.73 -1.98
CA ASN A 46 4.45 -2.92 -1.85
C ASN A 46 3.79 -4.06 -1.07
N VAL A 47 3.05 -3.77 -0.01
CA VAL A 47 2.34 -4.79 0.78
C VAL A 47 1.23 -5.47 -0.03
N ILE A 48 0.57 -4.76 -0.95
CA ILE A 48 -0.41 -5.33 -1.87
C ILE A 48 0.28 -6.24 -2.88
N LEU A 49 1.41 -5.79 -3.46
CA LEU A 49 2.19 -6.60 -4.40
C LEU A 49 2.70 -7.89 -3.73
N LEU A 50 3.23 -7.80 -2.53
CA LEU A 50 3.67 -8.97 -1.76
C LEU A 50 2.53 -9.94 -1.47
N GLY A 51 1.33 -9.42 -1.15
CA GLY A 51 0.13 -10.23 -0.98
C GLY A 51 -0.30 -10.96 -2.26
N LEU A 52 -0.15 -10.35 -3.44
CA LEU A 52 -0.41 -10.99 -4.74
C LEU A 52 0.64 -12.08 -5.04
N ILE A 53 1.93 -11.79 -4.78
CA ILE A 53 3.02 -12.76 -4.94
C ILE A 53 2.83 -13.97 -4.02
N ALA A 54 2.43 -13.75 -2.77
CA ALA A 54 2.18 -14.83 -1.82
C ALA A 54 1.08 -15.80 -2.26
N GLN A 55 0.10 -15.31 -3.05
CA GLN A 55 -0.95 -16.16 -3.61
C GLN A 55 -0.48 -16.98 -4.82
N ASP A 56 0.51 -16.49 -5.56
CA ASP A 56 1.03 -17.14 -6.77
C ASP A 56 2.53 -16.81 -6.96
N PRO A 57 3.41 -17.39 -6.13
CA PRO A 57 4.83 -17.05 -6.13
C PRO A 57 5.60 -17.54 -7.36
N GLU A 58 5.01 -18.44 -8.14
CA GLU A 58 5.61 -18.92 -9.38
C GLU A 58 5.38 -17.98 -10.57
N SER A 59 4.35 -17.13 -10.48
CA SER A 59 3.95 -16.25 -11.59
C SER A 59 4.46 -14.81 -11.46
N PHE A 60 4.85 -14.39 -10.26
CA PHE A 60 5.17 -12.99 -9.98
C PHE A 60 6.50 -12.82 -9.26
N GLU A 61 7.17 -11.74 -9.57
CA GLU A 61 8.40 -11.27 -8.93
C GLU A 61 8.26 -9.80 -8.56
N LEU A 62 8.75 -9.41 -7.36
CA LEU A 62 8.82 -8.02 -6.97
C LEU A 62 10.11 -7.39 -7.51
N VAL A 63 9.98 -6.32 -8.29
CA VAL A 63 11.10 -5.45 -8.63
C VAL A 63 11.29 -4.48 -7.47
N ASP A 64 12.23 -4.77 -6.58
CA ASP A 64 12.50 -3.99 -5.37
C ASP A 64 13.19 -2.65 -5.69
N ASN A 65 12.45 -1.78 -6.35
CA ASN A 65 12.88 -0.44 -6.72
C ASN A 65 11.70 0.55 -6.58
N PRO A 66 11.28 0.88 -5.35
CA PRO A 66 10.19 1.81 -5.12
C PRO A 66 10.54 3.20 -5.67
N PHE A 67 9.60 3.83 -6.34
CA PHE A 67 9.77 5.15 -6.94
C PHE A 67 8.94 6.25 -6.27
N THR A 68 8.13 5.88 -5.25
CA THR A 68 7.37 6.79 -4.39
C THR A 68 7.36 6.28 -2.94
N GLU A 69 7.04 7.18 -2.03
CA GLU A 69 6.65 6.86 -0.65
C GLU A 69 5.15 7.15 -0.51
N GLU A 70 4.40 6.18 0.01
CA GLU A 70 2.95 6.26 0.12
C GLU A 70 2.53 6.16 1.60
N PRO A 71 2.59 7.29 2.36
CA PRO A 71 2.20 7.28 3.77
C PRO A 71 0.69 7.07 3.91
N TYR A 72 0.30 6.11 4.74
CA TYR A 72 -1.11 5.89 5.06
C TYR A 72 -1.62 6.90 6.07
N GLY A 73 -2.84 7.40 5.85
CA GLY A 73 -3.51 8.34 6.74
C GLY A 73 -4.92 7.89 7.10
N ILE A 74 -5.41 8.37 8.22
CA ILE A 74 -6.78 8.15 8.69
C ILE A 74 -7.60 9.42 8.39
N GLY A 75 -8.58 9.30 7.48
CA GLY A 75 -9.47 10.42 7.14
C GLY A 75 -10.48 10.71 8.25
N LEU A 76 -10.53 11.96 8.69
CA LEU A 76 -11.44 12.44 9.73
C LEU A 76 -12.25 13.66 9.24
N THR A 77 -13.34 13.98 9.96
CA THR A 77 -14.06 15.22 9.75
C THR A 77 -13.14 16.41 10.07
N LYS A 78 -13.04 17.37 9.14
CA LYS A 78 -12.21 18.56 9.33
C LYS A 78 -12.69 19.37 10.54
N GLY A 79 -11.76 19.67 11.45
CA GLY A 79 -12.02 20.45 12.67
C GLY A 79 -12.48 19.61 13.86
N ASP A 80 -12.53 18.28 13.74
CA ASP A 80 -12.76 17.37 14.86
C ASP A 80 -11.43 17.06 15.58
N ASP A 81 -10.93 18.05 16.29
CA ASP A 81 -9.63 17.95 16.98
C ASP A 81 -9.66 16.96 18.16
N GLU A 82 -10.83 16.79 18.79
CA GLU A 82 -11.00 15.86 19.89
C GLU A 82 -10.86 14.41 19.38
N PHE A 83 -11.54 14.08 18.30
CA PHE A 83 -11.45 12.74 17.71
C PHE A 83 -10.07 12.48 17.11
N ARG A 84 -9.44 13.47 16.48
CA ARG A 84 -8.06 13.35 16.01
C ARG A 84 -7.08 13.04 17.16
N THR A 85 -7.21 13.74 18.29
CA THR A 85 -6.39 13.50 19.48
C THR A 85 -6.60 12.08 19.98
N PHE A 86 -7.83 11.63 20.08
CA PHE A 86 -8.16 10.27 20.48
C PHE A 86 -7.50 9.22 19.58
N ILE A 87 -7.59 9.38 18.25
CA ILE A 87 -6.95 8.45 17.29
C ILE A 87 -5.42 8.44 17.46
N ASN A 88 -4.80 9.60 17.62
CA ASN A 88 -3.36 9.69 17.83
C ASN A 88 -2.92 9.00 19.13
N ASP A 89 -3.69 9.18 20.22
CA ASP A 89 -3.42 8.52 21.50
C ASP A 89 -3.52 6.98 21.38
N VAL A 90 -4.55 6.49 20.69
CA VAL A 90 -4.74 5.05 20.44
C VAL A 90 -3.61 4.46 19.59
N LEU A 91 -3.13 5.20 18.58
CA LEU A 91 -2.00 4.75 17.76
C LEU A 91 -0.71 4.66 18.58
N GLU A 92 -0.39 5.69 19.37
CA GLU A 92 0.79 5.68 20.23
C GLU A 92 0.72 4.56 21.28
N GLU A 93 -0.44 4.35 21.92
CA GLU A 93 -0.65 3.24 22.85
C GLU A 93 -0.40 1.89 22.18
N ALA A 94 -0.94 1.68 20.94
CA ALA A 94 -0.75 0.45 20.18
C ALA A 94 0.71 0.22 19.76
N TYR A 95 1.48 1.28 19.55
CA TYR A 95 2.92 1.18 19.27
C TYR A 95 3.69 0.79 20.54
N ASP A 96 3.37 1.42 21.67
CA ASP A 96 4.07 1.22 22.94
C ASP A 96 3.78 -0.17 23.56
N ASP A 97 2.55 -0.68 23.46
CA ASP A 97 2.14 -1.96 24.03
C ASP A 97 2.37 -3.16 23.10
N GLY A 98 2.80 -2.92 21.84
CA GLY A 98 3.06 -3.94 20.83
C GLY A 98 1.82 -4.46 20.09
N THR A 99 0.64 -3.92 20.35
CA THR A 99 -0.61 -4.32 19.65
C THR A 99 -0.51 -4.10 18.16
N TRP A 100 0.09 -2.97 17.73
CA TRP A 100 0.30 -2.70 16.31
C TRP A 100 1.24 -3.73 15.66
N ALA A 101 2.36 -4.05 16.30
CA ALA A 101 3.31 -5.02 15.78
C ALA A 101 2.68 -6.42 15.65
N ALA A 102 1.90 -6.84 16.66
CA ALA A 102 1.18 -8.11 16.60
C ALA A 102 0.16 -8.16 15.45
N ALA A 103 -0.63 -7.09 15.27
CA ALA A 103 -1.58 -6.99 14.17
C ALA A 103 -0.89 -6.99 12.79
N TRP A 104 0.26 -6.32 12.68
CA TRP A 104 1.08 -6.35 11.47
C TRP A 104 1.60 -7.75 11.17
N GLU A 105 2.17 -8.46 12.16
CA GLU A 105 2.69 -9.83 11.99
C GLU A 105 1.61 -10.82 11.58
N GLU A 106 0.40 -10.70 12.12
CA GLU A 106 -0.73 -11.56 11.75
C GLU A 106 -1.23 -11.32 10.31
N THR A 107 -0.90 -10.19 9.71
CA THR A 107 -1.38 -9.77 8.39
C THR A 107 -0.24 -9.61 7.38
N ALA A 108 0.26 -8.41 7.21
CA ALA A 108 1.28 -8.07 6.22
C ALA A 108 2.68 -8.59 6.58
N GLY A 109 2.99 -8.78 7.85
CA GLY A 109 4.29 -9.24 8.33
C GLY A 109 4.71 -10.62 7.83
N GLN A 110 3.75 -11.45 7.47
CA GLN A 110 4.01 -12.76 6.86
C GLN A 110 4.76 -12.64 5.51
N PHE A 111 4.65 -11.50 4.84
CA PHE A 111 5.21 -11.27 3.50
C PHE A 111 6.22 -10.13 3.46
N ALA A 112 6.01 -9.09 4.27
CA ALA A 112 6.76 -7.84 4.22
C ALA A 112 7.79 -7.67 5.37
N GLY A 113 7.86 -8.64 6.29
CA GLY A 113 8.60 -8.46 7.55
C GLY A 113 7.88 -7.44 8.46
N THR A 114 8.44 -7.18 9.64
CA THR A 114 7.85 -6.23 10.60
C THR A 114 8.69 -4.95 10.62
N PRO A 115 8.19 -3.84 10.06
CA PRO A 115 8.89 -2.56 10.12
C PRO A 115 8.74 -1.92 11.50
N GLU A 116 9.56 -0.91 11.78
CA GLU A 116 9.31 0.00 12.90
C GLU A 116 8.01 0.78 12.64
N PRO A 117 7.16 0.98 13.66
CA PRO A 117 5.94 1.75 13.50
C PRO A 117 6.27 3.22 13.12
N PRO A 118 5.49 3.83 12.23
CA PRO A 118 5.71 5.23 11.86
C PRO A 118 5.39 6.16 13.03
N SER A 119 6.07 7.31 13.12
CA SER A 119 5.75 8.32 14.13
C SER A 119 4.37 8.92 13.91
N VAL A 120 3.65 9.18 15.00
CA VAL A 120 2.38 9.92 14.94
C VAL A 120 2.68 11.41 14.76
N ASP A 121 2.15 12.01 13.68
CA ASP A 121 2.26 13.45 13.44
C ASP A 121 1.09 14.18 14.13
N ARG A 122 1.42 14.90 15.22
CA ARG A 122 0.45 15.68 16.01
C ARG A 122 0.46 17.13 15.57
N TYR A 123 -0.25 17.47 14.52
CA TYR A 123 -0.42 18.84 14.00
C TYR A 123 -1.72 19.49 14.45
#